data_c691eb5e138c84f4c0ccee8f95348163
#
_entry.id   c691eb5e138c84f4c0ccee8f95348163
#
_cell.length_a   1.000
_cell.length_b   1.000
_cell.length_c   1.000
_cell.angle_alpha   90.00
_cell.angle_beta   90.00
_cell.angle_gamma   90.00
#
_symmetry.space_group_name_H-M   'P 1'
#
loop_
_entity.id
_entity.type
_entity.pdbx_description
1 polymer ?
#
loop_
_entity_poly.entity_id
_entity_poly.type
_entity_poly.pdbx_seq_one_letter_code
_entity_poly.pdbx_strand_id
1 'polypeptide(L)'
;ITRCLVGSEMCIRDRYRLYKGRRFCSSTPTLFNSATHHSQLSSCYLYKVDDSIESIMQRGIAENAYLSKWAGGLGGSWTAVRGTGSYIQGTNGESQGVIPFLKLHNDQLVAVNQGGKRRGSGCAYLESWHTDILDFLDLRKNTGDDRRRAHDMNTANWIPDLFMKRMEAREDWTLFRSNEVPDLHDLYGSAFEQRYHEYEEKAKNGEIFGKTMPAIE
;
A
#
# COMPACT_ATOMS: atom_id res chain seq x y z
N ILE A 1 24.38 11.81 21.99
CA ILE A 1 23.85 10.59 21.31
C ILE A 1 24.51 10.43 19.94
N THR A 2 24.68 11.49 19.16
CA THR A 2 25.23 11.45 17.78
C THR A 2 26.71 11.01 17.75
N ARG A 3 27.52 11.35 18.76
CA ARG A 3 28.92 10.91 18.85
C ARG A 3 29.11 9.42 19.13
N CYS A 4 28.11 8.74 19.73
CA CYS A 4 28.14 7.30 19.95
C CYS A 4 27.76 6.48 18.71
N LEU A 5 27.20 7.10 17.68
CA LEU A 5 26.81 6.41 16.45
C LEU A 5 27.95 6.31 15.42
N VAL A 6 28.99 7.13 15.57
CA VAL A 6 30.10 7.18 14.61
C VAL A 6 31.43 7.01 15.34
N GLY A 7 31.86 5.77 15.54
CA GLY A 7 33.26 5.45 15.66
C GLY A 7 33.93 5.59 17.01
N SER A 8 33.23 5.71 18.15
CA SER A 8 33.93 5.52 19.43
C SER A 8 34.22 4.03 19.63
N GLU A 9 35.40 3.69 20.09
CA GLU A 9 35.82 2.29 20.33
C GLU A 9 34.84 1.53 21.22
N MET A 10 34.25 2.21 22.20
CA MET A 10 33.22 1.66 23.09
C MET A 10 31.98 1.22 22.29
N CYS A 11 31.47 2.06 21.40
CA CYS A 11 30.30 1.73 20.57
C CYS A 11 30.57 0.59 19.59
N ILE A 12 31.77 0.48 19.05
CA ILE A 12 32.18 -0.62 18.17
C ILE A 12 32.20 -1.93 18.95
N ARG A 13 32.81 -1.93 20.16
CA ARG A 13 32.84 -3.12 21.02
C ARG A 13 31.46 -3.58 21.46
N ASP A 14 30.56 -2.66 21.80
CA ASP A 14 29.22 -2.99 22.22
C ASP A 14 28.40 -3.58 21.06
N ARG A 15 28.48 -3.00 19.88
CA ARG A 15 27.86 -3.59 18.68
C ARG A 15 28.41 -4.98 18.39
N TYR A 16 29.74 -5.15 18.41
CA TYR A 16 30.36 -6.45 18.21
C TYR A 16 29.85 -7.49 19.23
N ARG A 17 29.72 -7.13 20.51
CA ARG A 17 29.18 -8.02 21.56
C ARG A 17 27.73 -8.42 21.27
N LEU A 18 26.90 -7.46 20.79
CA LEU A 18 25.50 -7.74 20.42
C LEU A 18 25.41 -8.72 19.26
N TYR A 19 26.22 -8.53 18.21
CA TYR A 19 26.28 -9.44 17.06
C TYR A 19 26.82 -10.81 17.48
N LYS A 20 27.95 -10.85 18.18
CA LYS A 20 28.55 -12.09 18.68
C LYS A 20 27.60 -12.86 19.60
N GLY A 21 26.88 -12.15 20.46
CA GLY A 21 25.89 -12.73 21.38
C GLY A 21 24.56 -13.10 20.72
N ARG A 22 24.40 -12.89 19.39
CA ARG A 22 23.16 -13.12 18.62
C ARG A 22 21.94 -12.37 19.17
N ARG A 23 22.16 -11.20 19.80
CA ARG A 23 21.10 -10.37 20.39
C ARG A 23 20.60 -9.30 19.43
N PHE A 24 21.33 -9.06 18.34
CA PHE A 24 21.01 -8.04 17.34
C PHE A 24 21.61 -8.42 15.98
N CYS A 25 20.86 -8.11 14.91
CA CYS A 25 21.33 -8.14 13.54
C CYS A 25 20.80 -6.92 12.80
N SER A 26 21.64 -6.27 12.02
CA SER A 26 21.22 -5.16 11.16
C SER A 26 20.36 -5.67 10.00
N SER A 27 19.47 -4.79 9.49
CA SER A 27 18.70 -5.08 8.29
C SER A 27 19.57 -5.12 7.03
N THR A 28 19.05 -5.73 5.98
CA THR A 28 19.75 -5.92 4.71
C THR A 28 20.34 -4.64 4.11
N PRO A 29 19.62 -3.49 4.03
CA PRO A 29 20.19 -2.25 3.48
C PRO A 29 21.39 -1.75 4.30
N THR A 30 21.34 -1.87 5.62
CA THR A 30 22.46 -1.52 6.49
C THR A 30 23.69 -2.39 6.17
N LEU A 31 23.51 -3.70 5.99
CA LEU A 31 24.59 -4.60 5.67
C LEU A 31 25.20 -4.35 4.28
N PHE A 32 24.37 -4.00 3.28
CA PHE A 32 24.83 -3.80 1.91
C PHE A 32 25.42 -2.41 1.64
N ASN A 33 24.89 -1.39 2.30
CA ASN A 33 25.19 0.00 1.97
C ASN A 33 26.06 0.71 3.00
N SER A 34 26.32 0.10 4.18
CA SER A 34 27.24 0.67 5.17
C SER A 34 28.64 0.81 4.59
N ALA A 35 29.29 1.92 4.86
CA ALA A 35 30.64 2.27 4.40
C ALA A 35 30.81 2.35 2.88
N THR A 36 29.73 2.45 2.13
CA THR A 36 29.73 2.76 0.68
C THR A 36 29.64 4.27 0.46
N HIS A 37 29.92 4.74 -0.76
CA HIS A 37 29.79 6.15 -1.12
C HIS A 37 28.36 6.69 -0.93
N HIS A 38 27.35 5.82 -1.01
CA HIS A 38 25.96 6.15 -0.75
C HIS A 38 25.39 5.26 0.34
N SER A 39 25.48 5.73 1.58
CA SER A 39 25.06 4.98 2.78
C SER A 39 23.57 5.09 3.03
N GLN A 40 22.74 4.52 2.17
CA GLN A 40 21.30 4.38 2.40
C GLN A 40 21.05 3.17 3.31
N LEU A 41 20.63 3.39 4.56
CA LEU A 41 20.52 2.36 5.60
C LEU A 41 19.09 1.98 5.96
N SER A 42 18.08 2.70 5.44
CA SER A 42 16.68 2.44 5.73
C SER A 42 16.16 1.23 4.95
N SER A 43 15.42 0.37 5.62
CA SER A 43 14.84 -0.85 5.03
C SER A 43 13.51 -0.63 4.34
N CYS A 44 12.66 0.20 4.92
CA CYS A 44 11.25 0.30 4.57
C CYS A 44 10.84 1.76 4.45
N TYR A 45 9.99 2.01 3.47
CA TYR A 45 9.41 3.32 3.19
C TYR A 45 7.91 3.16 3.03
N LEU A 46 7.16 4.05 3.67
CA LEU A 46 5.71 4.10 3.55
C LEU A 46 5.29 5.32 2.74
N TYR A 47 4.31 5.15 1.88
CA TYR A 47 3.77 6.22 1.06
C TYR A 47 2.25 6.10 0.91
N LYS A 48 1.62 7.19 0.50
CA LYS A 48 0.21 7.26 0.16
C LYS A 48 0.10 7.86 -1.24
N VAL A 49 -0.75 7.28 -2.06
CA VAL A 49 -1.08 7.78 -3.40
C VAL A 49 -2.43 8.50 -3.33
N ASP A 50 -2.46 9.73 -3.82
CA ASP A 50 -3.69 10.52 -3.93
C ASP A 50 -4.36 10.26 -5.30
N ASP A 51 -5.65 10.62 -5.42
CA ASP A 51 -6.45 10.42 -6.62
C ASP A 51 -6.11 11.43 -7.74
N SER A 52 -4.87 11.41 -8.19
CA SER A 52 -4.39 12.19 -9.33
C SER A 52 -3.32 11.44 -10.11
N ILE A 53 -3.28 11.63 -11.43
CA ILE A 53 -2.24 11.03 -12.29
C ILE A 53 -0.85 11.47 -11.84
N GLU A 54 -0.68 12.72 -11.41
CA GLU A 54 0.58 13.23 -10.91
C GLU A 54 1.04 12.44 -9.66
N SER A 55 0.18 12.28 -8.65
CA SER A 55 0.51 11.53 -7.44
C SER A 55 0.77 10.05 -7.75
N ILE A 56 -0.04 9.44 -8.61
CA ILE A 56 0.12 8.04 -9.02
C ILE A 56 1.48 7.83 -9.70
N MET A 57 1.84 8.68 -10.68
CA MET A 57 3.09 8.53 -11.43
C MET A 57 4.31 8.96 -10.60
N GLN A 58 4.22 10.06 -9.84
CA GLN A 58 5.35 10.55 -9.05
C GLN A 58 5.60 9.67 -7.83
N ARG A 59 4.62 9.53 -6.94
CA ARG A 59 4.78 8.77 -5.69
C ARG A 59 4.66 7.27 -5.90
N GLY A 60 3.64 6.84 -6.66
CA GLY A 60 3.37 5.43 -6.86
C GLY A 60 4.41 4.71 -7.73
N ILE A 61 5.08 5.41 -8.65
CA ILE A 61 6.02 4.81 -9.61
C ILE A 61 7.41 5.39 -9.50
N ALA A 62 7.60 6.70 -9.77
CA ALA A 62 8.95 7.28 -9.92
C ALA A 62 9.75 7.27 -8.60
N GLU A 63 9.20 7.79 -7.51
CA GLU A 63 9.87 7.78 -6.20
C GLU A 63 10.15 6.35 -5.74
N ASN A 64 9.22 5.44 -5.96
CA ASN A 64 9.37 4.02 -5.64
C ASN A 64 10.48 3.35 -6.44
N ALA A 65 10.67 3.72 -7.71
CA ALA A 65 11.78 3.24 -8.51
C ALA A 65 13.13 3.68 -7.94
N TYR A 66 13.26 4.93 -7.51
CA TYR A 66 14.48 5.43 -6.86
C TYR A 66 14.78 4.69 -5.55
N LEU A 67 13.78 4.40 -4.73
CA LEU A 67 13.95 3.66 -3.48
C LEU A 67 14.30 2.19 -3.73
N SER A 68 13.67 1.55 -4.71
CA SER A 68 13.96 0.17 -5.11
C SER A 68 15.41 -0.01 -5.59
N LYS A 69 15.96 0.99 -6.29
CA LYS A 69 17.38 1.01 -6.70
C LYS A 69 18.33 0.79 -5.53
N TRP A 70 17.98 1.24 -4.33
CA TRP A 70 18.79 1.15 -3.12
C TRP A 70 18.33 0.06 -2.14
N ALA A 71 17.61 -0.94 -2.63
CA ALA A 71 17.07 -2.06 -1.85
C ALA A 71 16.07 -1.66 -0.74
N GLY A 72 15.42 -0.52 -0.87
CA GLY A 72 14.30 -0.13 0.00
C GLY A 72 13.06 -1.01 -0.25
N GLY A 73 12.44 -1.52 0.81
CA GLY A 73 11.11 -2.12 0.74
C GLY A 73 10.04 -1.01 0.76
N LEU A 74 8.98 -1.19 0.01
CA LEU A 74 7.95 -0.17 -0.21
C LEU A 74 6.60 -0.64 0.30
N GLY A 75 5.90 0.21 1.04
CA GLY A 75 4.52 -0.05 1.48
C GLY A 75 3.65 1.16 1.18
N GLY A 76 2.66 1.01 0.31
CA GLY A 76 1.86 2.13 -0.16
C GLY A 76 0.36 1.92 -0.04
N SER A 77 -0.37 2.93 0.46
CA SER A 77 -1.82 2.98 0.42
C SER A 77 -2.29 3.52 -0.94
N TRP A 78 -3.14 2.74 -1.59
CA TRP A 78 -3.75 3.06 -2.88
C TRP A 78 -5.27 3.34 -2.76
N THR A 79 -5.78 3.35 -1.54
CA THR A 79 -7.22 3.49 -1.25
C THR A 79 -7.82 4.78 -1.77
N ALA A 80 -7.06 5.89 -1.77
CA ALA A 80 -7.58 7.18 -2.27
C ALA A 80 -7.81 7.19 -3.78
N VAL A 81 -7.15 6.32 -4.55
CA VAL A 81 -7.33 6.24 -6.01
C VAL A 81 -8.74 5.80 -6.34
N ARG A 82 -9.42 6.55 -7.21
CA ARG A 82 -10.82 6.28 -7.59
C ARG A 82 -11.02 4.88 -8.17
N GLY A 83 -12.12 4.28 -7.81
CA GLY A 83 -12.48 2.94 -8.27
C GLY A 83 -12.97 2.87 -9.71
N THR A 84 -13.13 1.66 -10.19
CA THR A 84 -13.67 1.35 -11.52
C THR A 84 -15.06 1.97 -11.72
N GLY A 85 -15.29 2.55 -12.91
CA GLY A 85 -16.54 3.21 -13.28
C GLY A 85 -16.73 4.60 -12.68
N SER A 86 -15.75 5.14 -11.93
CA SER A 86 -15.79 6.53 -11.45
C SER A 86 -15.61 7.50 -12.61
N TYR A 87 -16.42 8.57 -12.62
CA TYR A 87 -16.37 9.59 -13.65
C TYR A 87 -15.05 10.39 -13.60
N ILE A 88 -14.47 10.62 -14.78
CA ILE A 88 -13.26 11.44 -14.96
C ILE A 88 -13.63 12.76 -15.63
N GLN A 89 -13.71 13.83 -14.85
CA GLN A 89 -14.14 15.15 -15.31
C GLN A 89 -13.33 15.69 -16.50
N GLY A 90 -12.02 15.47 -16.52
CA GLY A 90 -11.14 16.03 -17.57
C GLY A 90 -11.26 15.36 -18.93
N THR A 91 -11.65 14.09 -19.00
CA THR A 91 -11.71 13.30 -20.23
C THR A 91 -13.12 12.88 -20.61
N ASN A 92 -14.10 13.20 -19.79
CA ASN A 92 -15.49 12.78 -19.93
C ASN A 92 -15.66 11.25 -20.11
N GLY A 93 -14.80 10.49 -19.43
CA GLY A 93 -14.76 9.04 -19.47
C GLY A 93 -14.90 8.43 -18.08
N GLU A 94 -14.78 7.09 -18.03
CA GLU A 94 -14.82 6.30 -16.79
C GLU A 94 -13.44 5.75 -16.44
N SER A 95 -13.14 5.72 -15.14
CA SER A 95 -11.92 5.15 -14.61
C SER A 95 -11.92 3.61 -14.75
N GLN A 96 -10.76 3.05 -15.07
CA GLN A 96 -10.52 1.59 -15.00
C GLN A 96 -10.12 1.14 -13.58
N GLY A 97 -10.20 2.04 -12.59
CA GLY A 97 -9.89 1.76 -11.20
C GLY A 97 -8.41 1.68 -10.87
N VAL A 98 -8.11 1.13 -9.71
CA VAL A 98 -6.75 1.04 -9.16
C VAL A 98 -5.91 -0.08 -9.79
N ILE A 99 -6.53 -1.13 -10.33
CA ILE A 99 -5.86 -2.35 -10.79
C ILE A 99 -4.80 -2.12 -11.88
N PRO A 100 -5.06 -1.33 -12.94
CA PRO A 100 -4.04 -1.05 -13.96
C PRO A 100 -2.80 -0.34 -13.41
N PHE A 101 -2.98 0.55 -12.43
CA PHE A 101 -1.86 1.24 -11.79
C PHE A 101 -1.06 0.32 -10.88
N LEU A 102 -1.71 -0.63 -10.19
CA LEU A 102 -1.04 -1.67 -9.42
C LEU A 102 -0.24 -2.61 -10.32
N LYS A 103 -0.74 -2.93 -11.51
CA LYS A 103 0.00 -3.69 -12.52
C LYS A 103 1.28 -2.94 -12.94
N LEU A 104 1.17 -1.63 -13.22
CA LEU A 104 2.32 -0.79 -13.55
C LEU A 104 3.33 -0.74 -12.40
N HIS A 105 2.87 -0.62 -11.15
CA HIS A 105 3.73 -0.66 -9.96
C HIS A 105 4.45 -2.01 -9.83
N ASN A 106 3.75 -3.12 -10.05
CA ASN A 106 4.34 -4.46 -10.09
C ASN A 106 5.48 -4.55 -11.11
N ASP A 107 5.24 -4.10 -12.33
CA ASP A 107 6.23 -4.15 -13.41
C ASP A 107 7.44 -3.23 -13.13
N GLN A 108 7.21 -2.08 -12.49
CA GLN A 108 8.28 -1.21 -11.98
C GLN A 108 9.16 -1.93 -10.95
N LEU A 109 8.57 -2.69 -10.00
CA LEU A 109 9.34 -3.44 -9.00
C LEU A 109 10.19 -4.55 -9.63
N VAL A 110 9.71 -5.16 -10.70
CA VAL A 110 10.47 -6.15 -11.48
C VAL A 110 11.62 -5.48 -12.25
N ALA A 111 11.34 -4.35 -12.88
CA ALA A 111 12.30 -3.65 -13.73
C ALA A 111 13.42 -2.98 -12.94
N VAL A 112 13.11 -2.37 -11.79
CA VAL A 112 14.07 -1.60 -11.00
C VAL A 112 14.42 -2.34 -9.71
N ASN A 113 15.66 -2.85 -9.67
CA ASN A 113 16.20 -3.56 -8.51
C ASN A 113 17.65 -3.16 -8.24
N GLN A 114 18.22 -3.60 -7.12
CA GLN A 114 19.60 -3.30 -6.74
C GLN A 114 20.58 -4.23 -7.49
N GLY A 115 20.74 -4.07 -8.80
CA GLY A 115 21.79 -4.73 -9.59
C GLY A 115 21.89 -6.25 -9.38
N GLY A 116 20.75 -6.95 -9.26
CA GLY A 116 20.69 -8.39 -9.00
C GLY A 116 20.91 -8.83 -7.55
N LYS A 117 21.30 -7.92 -6.64
CA LYS A 117 21.52 -8.25 -5.22
C LYS A 117 20.22 -8.43 -4.45
N ARG A 118 19.21 -7.60 -4.74
CA ARG A 118 17.89 -7.67 -4.14
C ARG A 118 16.85 -7.21 -5.17
N ARG A 119 15.81 -8.01 -5.38
CA ARG A 119 14.66 -7.60 -6.20
C ARG A 119 13.91 -6.44 -5.54
N GLY A 120 13.24 -5.62 -6.34
CA GLY A 120 12.27 -4.66 -5.85
C GLY A 120 11.22 -5.38 -5.00
N SER A 121 10.85 -4.79 -3.87
CA SER A 121 9.89 -5.37 -2.95
C SER A 121 8.88 -4.31 -2.56
N GLY A 122 7.63 -4.52 -2.93
CA GLY A 122 6.52 -3.62 -2.66
C GLY A 122 5.32 -4.35 -2.09
N CYS A 123 4.55 -3.65 -1.27
CA CYS A 123 3.26 -4.07 -0.78
C CYS A 123 2.24 -2.96 -1.02
N ALA A 124 1.19 -3.25 -1.77
CA ALA A 124 0.07 -2.35 -1.91
C ALA A 124 -0.98 -2.63 -0.84
N TYR A 125 -1.48 -1.58 -0.23
CA TYR A 125 -2.55 -1.63 0.75
C TYR A 125 -3.83 -1.07 0.15
N LEU A 126 -4.93 -1.79 0.33
CA LEU A 126 -6.27 -1.34 -0.04
C LEU A 126 -7.23 -1.61 1.11
N GLU A 127 -8.12 -0.66 1.38
CA GLU A 127 -9.14 -0.83 2.41
C GLU A 127 -10.30 -1.69 1.92
N SER A 128 -10.90 -2.46 2.85
CA SER A 128 -11.95 -3.45 2.54
C SER A 128 -13.25 -2.87 1.99
N TRP A 129 -13.48 -1.57 2.15
CA TRP A 129 -14.66 -0.86 1.63
C TRP A 129 -14.49 -0.31 0.21
N HIS A 130 -13.28 -0.40 -0.37
CA HIS A 130 -13.03 0.12 -1.71
C HIS A 130 -13.74 -0.72 -2.77
N THR A 131 -14.35 -0.06 -3.78
CA THR A 131 -15.14 -0.76 -4.82
C THR A 131 -14.37 -1.81 -5.60
N ASP A 132 -13.04 -1.64 -5.75
CA ASP A 132 -12.18 -2.57 -6.49
C ASP A 132 -11.58 -3.68 -5.61
N ILE A 133 -12.06 -3.84 -4.36
CA ILE A 133 -11.46 -4.80 -3.41
C ILE A 133 -11.49 -6.24 -3.93
N LEU A 134 -12.54 -6.66 -4.61
CA LEU A 134 -12.66 -8.01 -5.15
C LEU A 134 -11.61 -8.28 -6.24
N ASP A 135 -11.42 -7.34 -7.15
CA ASP A 135 -10.36 -7.42 -8.17
C ASP A 135 -8.95 -7.37 -7.54
N PHE A 136 -8.80 -6.61 -6.46
CA PHE A 136 -7.55 -6.54 -5.70
C PHE A 136 -7.20 -7.86 -5.01
N LEU A 137 -8.17 -8.56 -4.44
CA LEU A 137 -7.99 -9.90 -3.87
C LEU A 137 -7.58 -10.93 -4.94
N ASP A 138 -8.03 -10.71 -6.16
CA ASP A 138 -7.73 -11.57 -7.31
C ASP A 138 -6.39 -11.26 -7.99
N LEU A 139 -5.70 -10.17 -7.62
CA LEU A 139 -4.45 -9.74 -8.27
C LEU A 139 -3.39 -10.83 -8.37
N ARG A 140 -3.29 -11.71 -7.38
CA ARG A 140 -2.28 -12.76 -7.31
C ARG A 140 -2.75 -14.15 -7.76
N LYS A 141 -3.97 -14.27 -8.27
CA LYS A 141 -4.46 -15.53 -8.84
C LYS A 141 -3.67 -15.90 -10.10
N ASN A 142 -3.37 -17.19 -10.27
CA ASN A 142 -2.66 -17.73 -11.43
C ASN A 142 -3.58 -17.96 -12.65
N THR A 143 -4.81 -17.51 -12.57
CA THR A 143 -5.85 -17.68 -13.62
C THR A 143 -6.47 -16.32 -13.96
N GLY A 144 -7.05 -16.21 -15.14
CA GLY A 144 -7.72 -15.00 -15.64
C GLY A 144 -6.82 -14.17 -16.55
N ASP A 145 -7.17 -12.91 -16.76
CA ASP A 145 -6.44 -12.00 -17.66
C ASP A 145 -5.15 -11.50 -16.98
N ASP A 146 -3.97 -11.84 -17.55
CA ASP A 146 -2.66 -11.41 -17.06
C ASP A 146 -2.49 -9.88 -16.96
N ARG A 147 -3.23 -9.12 -17.77
CA ARG A 147 -3.24 -7.65 -17.70
C ARG A 147 -3.79 -7.12 -16.39
N ARG A 148 -4.58 -7.95 -15.70
CA ARG A 148 -5.19 -7.65 -14.40
C ARG A 148 -4.53 -8.44 -13.25
N ARG A 149 -3.31 -8.95 -13.45
CA ARG A 149 -2.55 -9.74 -12.45
C ARG A 149 -1.23 -9.08 -12.11
N ALA A 150 -0.83 -9.21 -10.85
CA ALA A 150 0.41 -8.66 -10.29
C ALA A 150 1.02 -9.70 -9.33
N HIS A 151 1.97 -10.50 -9.82
CA HIS A 151 2.50 -11.65 -9.07
C HIS A 151 3.72 -11.32 -8.22
N ASP A 152 4.49 -10.29 -8.57
CA ASP A 152 5.74 -9.93 -7.91
C ASP A 152 5.54 -8.96 -6.74
N MET A 153 4.42 -8.23 -6.74
CA MET A 153 4.04 -7.33 -5.68
C MET A 153 3.23 -8.07 -4.60
N ASN A 154 3.44 -7.72 -3.34
CA ASN A 154 2.59 -8.17 -2.25
C ASN A 154 1.34 -7.29 -2.12
N THR A 155 0.28 -7.88 -1.60
CA THR A 155 -0.98 -7.19 -1.32
C THR A 155 -1.32 -7.33 0.15
N ALA A 156 -1.91 -6.30 0.74
CA ALA A 156 -2.42 -6.32 2.10
C ALA A 156 -3.72 -5.50 2.19
N ASN A 157 -4.64 -5.96 3.01
CA ASN A 157 -5.90 -5.27 3.24
C ASN A 157 -5.84 -4.51 4.56
N TRP A 158 -6.33 -3.27 4.54
CA TRP A 158 -6.63 -2.56 5.77
C TRP A 158 -8.08 -2.83 6.12
N ILE A 159 -8.28 -3.50 7.26
CA ILE A 159 -9.59 -4.00 7.69
C ILE A 159 -10.00 -3.22 8.95
N PRO A 160 -11.06 -2.40 8.90
CA PRO A 160 -11.57 -1.70 10.07
C PRO A 160 -12.31 -2.64 11.02
N ASP A 161 -12.34 -2.28 12.31
CA ASP A 161 -13.04 -3.07 13.34
C ASP A 161 -14.52 -3.29 13.02
N LEU A 162 -15.16 -2.31 12.39
CA LEU A 162 -16.57 -2.43 11.96
C LEU A 162 -16.78 -3.59 10.98
N PHE A 163 -15.83 -3.80 10.05
CA PHE A 163 -15.92 -4.94 9.13
C PHE A 163 -15.90 -6.27 9.89
N MET A 164 -15.02 -6.42 10.88
CA MET A 164 -14.92 -7.63 11.67
C MET A 164 -16.18 -7.87 12.50
N LYS A 165 -16.77 -6.82 13.10
CA LYS A 165 -18.05 -6.89 13.81
C LYS A 165 -19.16 -7.38 12.87
N ARG A 166 -19.27 -6.83 11.67
CA ARG A 166 -20.31 -7.22 10.70
C ARG A 166 -20.11 -8.63 10.14
N MET A 167 -18.87 -9.02 9.92
CA MET A 167 -18.55 -10.39 9.51
C MET A 167 -19.00 -11.41 10.58
N GLU A 168 -18.72 -11.13 11.85
CA GLU A 168 -19.16 -11.98 12.98
C GLU A 168 -20.69 -12.02 13.10
N ALA A 169 -21.36 -10.88 12.93
CA ALA A 169 -22.81 -10.75 12.95
C ALA A 169 -23.51 -11.24 11.67
N ARG A 170 -22.74 -11.58 10.60
CA ARG A 170 -23.24 -11.96 9.27
C ARG A 170 -24.10 -10.87 8.64
N GLU A 171 -23.68 -9.63 8.82
CA GLU A 171 -24.29 -8.45 8.23
C GLU A 171 -23.69 -8.11 6.86
N ASP A 172 -24.30 -7.15 6.19
CA ASP A 172 -23.85 -6.67 4.90
C ASP A 172 -22.71 -5.64 5.05
N TRP A 173 -21.87 -5.58 4.00
CA TRP A 173 -20.80 -4.62 3.83
C TRP A 173 -20.97 -3.84 2.54
N THR A 174 -20.82 -2.51 2.60
CA THR A 174 -21.02 -1.64 1.44
C THR A 174 -19.66 -1.18 0.90
N LEU A 175 -19.45 -1.38 -0.40
CA LEU A 175 -18.28 -0.91 -1.13
C LEU A 175 -18.58 0.45 -1.74
N PHE A 176 -17.62 1.38 -1.62
CA PHE A 176 -17.74 2.74 -2.12
C PHE A 176 -16.67 3.06 -3.16
N ARG A 177 -16.94 4.07 -3.99
CA ARG A 177 -15.94 4.73 -4.82
C ARG A 177 -15.20 5.76 -3.96
N SER A 178 -13.87 5.68 -3.86
CA SER A 178 -13.09 6.54 -2.96
C SER A 178 -13.23 8.02 -3.22
N ASN A 179 -13.43 8.44 -4.46
CA ASN A 179 -13.66 9.84 -4.82
C ASN A 179 -15.00 10.41 -4.31
N GLU A 180 -15.97 9.56 -3.96
CA GLU A 180 -17.25 9.96 -3.38
C GLU A 180 -17.26 9.94 -1.84
N VAL A 181 -16.24 9.30 -1.25
CA VAL A 181 -16.02 9.19 0.20
C VAL A 181 -14.59 9.60 0.59
N PRO A 182 -14.15 10.83 0.26
CA PRO A 182 -12.74 11.21 0.21
C PRO A 182 -12.03 11.24 1.57
N ASP A 183 -12.77 11.34 2.67
CA ASP A 183 -12.25 11.42 4.03
C ASP A 183 -12.21 10.04 4.74
N LEU A 184 -12.88 9.03 4.19
CA LEU A 184 -13.06 7.76 4.88
C LEU A 184 -11.73 7.02 5.15
N HIS A 185 -10.78 7.12 4.24
CA HIS A 185 -9.46 6.48 4.34
C HIS A 185 -8.50 7.15 5.35
N ASP A 186 -8.87 8.31 5.89
CA ASP A 186 -8.09 9.01 6.93
C ASP A 186 -8.68 8.77 8.34
N LEU A 187 -9.81 8.07 8.44
CA LEU A 187 -10.51 7.81 9.68
C LEU A 187 -10.24 6.39 10.20
N TYR A 188 -10.36 6.22 11.52
CA TYR A 188 -10.23 4.93 12.19
C TYR A 188 -11.10 4.87 13.45
N GLY A 189 -11.34 3.67 13.98
CA GLY A 189 -12.13 3.42 15.19
C GLY A 189 -13.55 3.96 15.06
N SER A 190 -14.06 4.60 16.11
CA SER A 190 -15.45 5.10 16.18
C SER A 190 -15.74 6.21 15.17
N ALA A 191 -14.74 7.03 14.82
CA ALA A 191 -14.91 8.07 13.81
C ALA A 191 -15.13 7.47 12.41
N PHE A 192 -14.40 6.41 12.06
CA PHE A 192 -14.64 5.64 10.85
C PHE A 192 -16.04 5.02 10.86
N GLU A 193 -16.42 4.35 11.94
CA GLU A 193 -17.71 3.68 12.08
C GLU A 193 -18.88 4.65 11.86
N GLN A 194 -18.84 5.82 12.53
CA GLN A 194 -19.85 6.85 12.35
C GLN A 194 -19.93 7.35 10.89
N ARG A 195 -18.76 7.67 10.31
CA ARG A 195 -18.70 8.22 8.95
C ARG A 195 -19.11 7.20 7.89
N TYR A 196 -18.75 5.94 8.10
CA TYR A 196 -19.14 4.85 7.23
C TYR A 196 -20.67 4.69 7.19
N HIS A 197 -21.37 4.74 8.33
CA HIS A 197 -22.82 4.70 8.39
C HIS A 197 -23.48 5.91 7.69
N GLU A 198 -22.91 7.11 7.83
CA GLU A 198 -23.40 8.29 7.10
C GLU A 198 -23.33 8.08 5.58
N TYR A 199 -22.24 7.49 5.09
CA TYR A 199 -22.09 7.16 3.67
C TYR A 199 -23.02 6.03 3.22
N GLU A 200 -23.29 5.05 4.05
CA GLU A 200 -24.29 4.03 3.75
C GLU A 200 -25.69 4.62 3.58
N GLU A 201 -26.08 5.56 4.43
CA GLU A 201 -27.37 6.26 4.29
C GLU A 201 -27.42 7.09 2.99
N LYS A 202 -26.34 7.78 2.63
CA LYS A 202 -26.24 8.49 1.35
C LYS A 202 -26.35 7.55 0.15
N ALA A 203 -25.70 6.38 0.22
CA ALA A 203 -25.79 5.39 -0.84
C ALA A 203 -27.21 4.81 -0.97
N LYS A 204 -27.90 4.52 0.14
CA LYS A 204 -29.30 4.10 0.13
C LYS A 204 -30.24 5.15 -0.47
N ASN A 205 -29.96 6.43 -0.25
CA ASN A 205 -30.69 7.54 -0.84
C ASN A 205 -30.35 7.80 -2.32
N GLY A 206 -29.35 7.11 -2.87
CA GLY A 206 -28.91 7.30 -4.26
C GLY A 206 -28.06 8.55 -4.50
N GLU A 207 -27.53 9.17 -3.44
CA GLU A 207 -26.68 10.36 -3.51
C GLU A 207 -25.25 10.03 -3.94
N ILE A 208 -24.75 8.84 -3.57
CA ILE A 208 -23.43 8.31 -3.91
C ILE A 208 -23.53 6.86 -4.35
N PHE A 209 -22.50 6.36 -5.01
CA PHE A 209 -22.39 4.96 -5.35
C PHE A 209 -22.17 4.09 -4.11
N GLY A 210 -22.94 3.01 -3.98
CA GLY A 210 -22.75 1.98 -2.98
C GLY A 210 -23.12 0.61 -3.54
N LYS A 211 -22.21 -0.37 -3.38
CA LYS A 211 -22.46 -1.77 -3.73
C LYS A 211 -22.44 -2.59 -2.44
N THR A 212 -23.59 -3.09 -2.05
CA THR A 212 -23.75 -3.87 -0.83
C THR A 212 -23.61 -5.37 -1.12
N MET A 213 -22.90 -6.09 -0.26
CA MET A 213 -22.70 -7.53 -0.33
C MET A 213 -22.53 -8.09 1.11
N PRO A 214 -22.75 -9.41 1.33
CA PRO A 214 -22.48 -10.01 2.63
C PRO A 214 -21.01 -9.84 3.03
N ALA A 215 -20.76 -9.47 4.30
CA ALA A 215 -19.38 -9.29 4.79
C ALA A 215 -18.59 -10.61 4.88
N ILE A 216 -19.25 -11.74 4.84
CA ILE A 216 -18.67 -13.08 4.96
C ILE A 216 -18.28 -13.71 3.60
N GLU A 217 -18.71 -13.15 2.51
CA GLU A 217 -18.32 -13.60 1.17
C GLU A 217 -16.98 -13.00 0.72
#